data_90afa14d7cd04da599eb807ec486ad0d
#
_entry.id   90afa14d7cd04da599eb807ec486ad0d
#
_cell.length_a   1.000
_cell.length_b   1.000
_cell.length_c   1.000
_cell.angle_alpha   90.00
_cell.angle_beta   90.00
_cell.angle_gamma   90.00
#
_symmetry.space_group_name_H-M   'P 1'
#
loop_
_entity.id
_entity.type
_entity.pdbx_description
1 polymer ?
#
loop_
_entity_poly.entity_id
_entity_poly.type
_entity_poly.pdbx_seq_one_letter_code
_entity_poly.pdbx_strand_id
1 'polypeptide(L)'
;MSDVVVPPSAARRLHLPRTSPRPSAHPWLPVVVGVGIAVIASLTWIQWWHPYIEHDDWDMLLPNGPTFVENHSLRLLYEGRWLNNWWWMFGSQGLSPRGAALLYAAPWIVVVAVVVRSFSIRWWSVPAVTALYAAPMMAALSFWPATLAAPMWMLALTVSLLWATRERWTLHLVILATGTVVISLGYPPLALILLAFLVALHHRRTWAQLAVLAASFVVAYVAGILLVFTLNDLRFGLFGLKIQGWRHPSALTGLTTLRHHLHTVDQNWVDVLRPIALPLIAGIGALVAALTAPPLRRRLGVLALALVIGAGLSASSTILNGVNVPTRAMGWFWPLLVLGAVWGLRAVTAPARIVAGVALTFIAAWSALYSAYATLGHQSDRAGLNALRSVVEAHYDNDPDARIVFAIPHLKPSAAERQAVWQVGNALAKLDGITKVSACTGCRLIRSPIDPARPRTWVFDFHGAIVVQLPPSLGRSGLHAKAEPRWLVPLG
;
A
#
# COMPACT_ATOMS: atom_id res chain seq x y z
N MET A 1 75.47 44.20 16.80
CA MET A 1 75.21 42.82 17.21
C MET A 1 73.93 42.91 18.07
N SER A 2 72.81 42.63 17.54
CA SER A 2 71.51 42.76 18.23
C SER A 2 70.95 41.30 18.40
N ASP A 3 70.87 40.84 19.65
CA ASP A 3 70.39 39.54 20.01
C ASP A 3 68.89 39.50 19.75
N VAL A 4 68.46 38.60 18.81
CA VAL A 4 67.08 38.26 18.55
C VAL A 4 66.66 37.17 19.55
N VAL A 5 65.89 37.54 20.55
CA VAL A 5 65.24 36.61 21.48
C VAL A 5 64.01 35.97 20.79
N VAL A 6 64.13 34.66 20.49
CA VAL A 6 63.02 33.85 19.98
C VAL A 6 62.15 33.42 21.14
N PRO A 7 60.83 33.71 21.17
CA PRO A 7 59.95 33.22 22.23
C PRO A 7 59.71 31.71 22.15
N PRO A 8 59.57 30.99 23.27
CA PRO A 8 59.32 29.56 23.27
C PRO A 8 57.96 29.21 22.64
N SER A 9 58.02 28.29 21.69
CA SER A 9 56.84 27.73 21.01
C SER A 9 55.88 27.14 22.03
N ALA A 10 54.65 27.72 22.11
CA ALA A 10 53.54 27.16 22.87
C ALA A 10 53.21 25.79 22.29
N ALA A 11 53.60 24.73 22.96
CA ALA A 11 53.20 23.38 22.65
C ALA A 11 51.66 23.27 22.74
N ARG A 12 51.02 23.33 21.59
CA ARG A 12 49.56 23.03 21.45
C ARG A 12 49.37 21.60 21.95
N ARG A 13 48.88 21.46 23.19
CA ARG A 13 48.31 20.20 23.68
C ARG A 13 47.13 19.87 22.79
N LEU A 14 47.31 18.92 21.90
CA LEU A 14 46.22 18.23 21.20
C LEU A 14 45.30 17.60 22.26
N HIS A 15 44.24 18.33 22.60
CA HIS A 15 43.14 17.74 23.33
C HIS A 15 42.51 16.69 22.42
N LEU A 16 42.94 15.43 22.51
CA LEU A 16 42.23 14.29 22.01
C LEU A 16 40.80 14.38 22.56
N PRO A 17 39.77 14.37 21.72
CA PRO A 17 38.41 14.41 22.22
C PRO A 17 38.22 13.21 23.14
N ARG A 18 37.90 13.49 24.44
CA ARG A 18 37.49 12.45 25.38
C ARG A 18 36.42 11.64 24.69
N THR A 19 36.70 10.37 24.41
CA THR A 19 35.75 9.39 23.98
C THR A 19 34.63 9.39 25.02
N SER A 20 33.52 10.05 24.70
CA SER A 20 32.33 9.99 25.54
C SER A 20 32.03 8.51 25.78
N PRO A 21 31.76 8.08 27.03
CA PRO A 21 31.43 6.69 27.31
C PRO A 21 30.33 6.24 26.38
N ARG A 22 30.58 5.20 25.59
CA ARG A 22 29.53 4.60 24.74
C ARG A 22 28.34 4.34 25.65
N PRO A 23 27.13 4.88 25.30
CA PRO A 23 25.95 4.61 26.10
C PRO A 23 25.84 3.09 26.22
N SER A 24 25.85 2.58 27.46
CA SER A 24 25.68 1.16 27.77
C SER A 24 24.44 0.69 27.02
N ALA A 25 24.60 -0.28 26.12
CA ALA A 25 23.49 -0.88 25.42
C ALA A 25 22.48 -1.37 26.44
N HIS A 26 21.28 -0.81 26.49
CA HIS A 26 20.23 -1.24 27.40
C HIS A 26 20.04 -2.74 27.25
N PRO A 27 20.14 -3.57 28.32
CA PRO A 27 20.07 -5.03 28.21
C PRO A 27 18.77 -5.53 27.59
N TRP A 28 17.72 -4.74 27.65
CA TRP A 28 16.41 -5.03 27.04
C TRP A 28 16.31 -4.79 25.54
N LEU A 29 17.27 -4.11 24.91
CA LEU A 29 17.20 -3.77 23.49
C LEU A 29 17.13 -5.00 22.58
N PRO A 30 17.90 -6.07 22.77
CA PRO A 30 17.80 -7.29 21.98
C PRO A 30 16.42 -7.97 22.12
N VAL A 31 15.86 -8.00 23.34
CA VAL A 31 14.54 -8.58 23.61
C VAL A 31 13.47 -7.81 22.87
N VAL A 32 13.51 -6.49 22.96
CA VAL A 32 12.55 -5.59 22.33
C VAL A 32 12.62 -5.68 20.79
N VAL A 33 13.81 -5.77 20.23
CA VAL A 33 14.00 -5.99 18.79
C VAL A 33 13.50 -7.39 18.39
N GLY A 34 13.82 -8.41 19.18
CA GLY A 34 13.36 -9.78 18.95
C GLY A 34 11.82 -9.89 18.93
N VAL A 35 11.15 -9.27 19.92
CA VAL A 35 9.67 -9.20 19.95
C VAL A 35 9.11 -8.48 18.71
N GLY A 36 9.70 -7.35 18.32
CA GLY A 36 9.27 -6.64 17.12
C GLY A 36 9.42 -7.49 15.85
N ILE A 37 10.52 -8.19 15.70
CA ILE A 37 10.75 -9.12 14.58
C ILE A 37 9.73 -10.27 14.63
N ALA A 38 9.49 -10.86 15.81
CA ALA A 38 8.52 -11.93 15.97
C ALA A 38 7.10 -11.48 15.60
N VAL A 39 6.67 -10.29 16.01
CA VAL A 39 5.38 -9.70 15.63
C VAL A 39 5.30 -9.51 14.12
N ILE A 40 6.32 -8.90 13.51
CA ILE A 40 6.37 -8.70 12.07
C ILE A 40 6.32 -10.03 11.32
N ALA A 41 7.13 -11.01 11.74
CA ALA A 41 7.15 -12.34 11.16
C ALA A 41 5.79 -13.03 11.28
N SER A 42 5.13 -12.92 12.43
CA SER A 42 3.79 -13.50 12.65
C SER A 42 2.73 -12.87 11.77
N LEU A 43 2.74 -11.54 11.62
CA LEU A 43 1.78 -10.82 10.78
C LEU A 43 1.94 -11.09 9.29
N THR A 44 3.19 -11.31 8.85
CA THR A 44 3.49 -11.54 7.44
C THR A 44 3.50 -13.01 7.06
N TRP A 45 3.74 -13.91 8.02
CA TRP A 45 3.88 -15.34 7.76
C TRP A 45 2.69 -15.91 6.98
N ILE A 46 1.47 -15.60 7.39
CA ILE A 46 0.25 -16.10 6.74
C ILE A 46 0.20 -15.60 5.29
N GLN A 47 0.46 -14.29 5.08
CA GLN A 47 0.43 -13.69 3.73
C GLN A 47 1.59 -14.17 2.85
N TRP A 48 2.74 -14.54 3.41
CA TRP A 48 3.85 -15.11 2.63
C TRP A 48 3.63 -16.59 2.29
N TRP A 49 3.21 -17.36 3.28
CA TRP A 49 3.06 -18.81 3.11
C TRP A 49 1.81 -19.19 2.35
N HIS A 50 0.77 -18.44 2.59
CA HIS A 50 -0.55 -18.61 2.01
C HIS A 50 -1.11 -17.27 1.53
N PRO A 51 -0.49 -16.63 0.50
CA PRO A 51 -0.92 -15.31 0.08
C PRO A 51 -2.34 -15.35 -0.46
N TYR A 52 -3.14 -14.38 -0.04
CA TYR A 52 -4.32 -13.98 -0.75
C TYR A 52 -3.91 -12.97 -1.82
N ILE A 53 -4.40 -13.15 -3.02
CA ILE A 53 -4.16 -12.28 -4.17
C ILE A 53 -5.52 -11.74 -4.63
N GLU A 54 -5.66 -10.43 -4.75
CA GLU A 54 -6.88 -9.82 -5.26
C GLU A 54 -7.12 -10.12 -6.73
N HIS A 55 -8.39 -10.06 -7.14
CA HIS A 55 -8.85 -10.51 -8.44
C HIS A 55 -8.09 -9.88 -9.62
N ASP A 56 -7.76 -8.61 -9.56
CA ASP A 56 -7.07 -7.88 -10.63
C ASP A 56 -5.53 -7.99 -10.54
N ASP A 57 -4.99 -8.48 -9.45
CA ASP A 57 -3.55 -8.71 -9.30
C ASP A 57 -3.10 -10.06 -9.88
N TRP A 58 -4.02 -11.02 -10.02
CA TRP A 58 -3.75 -12.27 -10.73
C TRP A 58 -3.34 -12.04 -12.18
N ASP A 59 -3.89 -11.00 -12.84
CA ASP A 59 -3.53 -10.66 -14.21
C ASP A 59 -2.04 -10.32 -14.35
N MET A 60 -1.43 -9.77 -13.29
CA MET A 60 0.01 -9.48 -13.25
C MET A 60 0.87 -10.76 -13.25
N LEU A 61 0.32 -11.88 -12.84
CA LEU A 61 1.01 -13.17 -12.74
C LEU A 61 0.82 -14.03 -13.97
N LEU A 62 -0.03 -13.63 -14.91
CA LEU A 62 -0.37 -14.38 -16.12
C LEU A 62 0.25 -13.73 -17.36
N PRO A 63 0.83 -14.51 -18.29
CA PRO A 63 1.41 -13.98 -19.52
C PRO A 63 0.36 -13.40 -20.47
N ASN A 64 -0.79 -14.04 -20.59
CA ASN A 64 -1.95 -13.57 -21.34
C ASN A 64 -3.14 -13.92 -20.47
N GLY A 65 -3.65 -12.93 -19.73
CA GLY A 65 -4.78 -13.17 -18.85
C GLY A 65 -5.93 -13.85 -19.59
N PRO A 66 -6.69 -14.74 -18.92
CA PRO A 66 -7.90 -15.29 -19.52
C PRO A 66 -8.78 -14.14 -19.99
N THR A 67 -9.38 -14.31 -21.14
CA THR A 67 -10.03 -13.31 -21.99
C THR A 67 -11.26 -12.60 -21.41
N PHE A 68 -11.41 -12.58 -20.09
CA PHE A 68 -12.53 -11.89 -19.41
C PHE A 68 -12.41 -10.38 -19.38
N VAL A 69 -11.21 -9.86 -19.63
CA VAL A 69 -10.90 -8.43 -19.50
C VAL A 69 -10.17 -7.97 -20.73
N GLU A 70 -10.32 -6.69 -21.05
CA GLU A 70 -9.48 -5.96 -22.00
C GLU A 70 -8.01 -6.37 -21.80
N ASN A 71 -7.25 -6.42 -22.88
CA ASN A 71 -5.81 -6.70 -22.85
C ASN A 71 -5.16 -6.04 -21.62
N HIS A 72 -4.58 -6.85 -20.73
CA HIS A 72 -4.07 -6.41 -19.44
C HIS A 72 -3.06 -5.25 -19.57
N SER A 73 -2.16 -5.33 -20.56
CA SER A 73 -1.22 -4.26 -20.88
C SER A 73 -1.93 -2.94 -21.19
N LEU A 74 -2.96 -2.97 -22.03
CA LEU A 74 -3.73 -1.77 -22.38
C LEU A 74 -4.41 -1.18 -21.15
N ARG A 75 -4.96 -2.01 -20.27
CA ARG A 75 -5.58 -1.56 -19.01
C ARG A 75 -4.57 -0.84 -18.13
N LEU A 76 -3.38 -1.43 -17.90
CA LEU A 76 -2.34 -0.79 -17.09
C LEU A 76 -1.92 0.56 -17.67
N LEU A 77 -1.70 0.63 -18.97
CA LEU A 77 -1.29 1.86 -19.66
C LEU A 77 -2.38 2.93 -19.60
N TYR A 78 -3.63 2.60 -19.91
CA TYR A 78 -4.76 3.54 -19.80
C TYR A 78 -4.97 4.10 -18.40
N GLU A 79 -4.70 3.28 -17.37
CA GLU A 79 -4.72 3.71 -15.96
C GLU A 79 -3.46 4.49 -15.55
N GLY A 80 -2.51 4.69 -16.46
CA GLY A 80 -1.26 5.41 -16.21
C GLY A 80 -0.21 4.63 -15.43
N ARG A 81 -0.33 3.32 -15.37
CA ARG A 81 0.57 2.44 -14.62
C ARG A 81 1.70 1.91 -15.52
N TRP A 82 2.46 2.81 -16.11
CA TRP A 82 3.51 2.51 -17.07
C TRP A 82 4.62 1.63 -16.48
N LEU A 83 5.07 1.94 -15.26
CA LEU A 83 6.08 1.13 -14.56
C LEU A 83 5.56 -0.29 -14.29
N ASN A 84 4.28 -0.45 -13.95
CA ASN A 84 3.68 -1.75 -13.71
C ASN A 84 3.55 -2.55 -15.02
N ASN A 85 3.27 -1.87 -16.15
CA ASN A 85 3.25 -2.53 -17.44
C ASN A 85 4.63 -3.06 -17.84
N TRP A 86 5.70 -2.30 -17.65
CA TRP A 86 7.06 -2.79 -17.87
C TRP A 86 7.40 -3.95 -16.94
N TRP A 87 7.02 -3.84 -15.66
CA TRP A 87 7.20 -4.92 -14.70
C TRP A 87 6.44 -6.18 -15.11
N TRP A 88 5.21 -6.06 -15.58
CA TRP A 88 4.44 -7.17 -16.11
C TRP A 88 5.15 -7.82 -17.31
N MET A 89 5.60 -7.03 -18.28
CA MET A 89 6.27 -7.54 -19.49
C MET A 89 7.58 -8.28 -19.20
N PHE A 90 8.35 -7.84 -18.21
CA PHE A 90 9.72 -8.33 -18.01
C PHE A 90 9.92 -9.23 -16.78
N GLY A 91 8.97 -9.33 -15.86
CA GLY A 91 9.23 -10.01 -14.60
C GLY A 91 8.07 -10.68 -13.89
N SER A 92 6.89 -10.08 -13.80
CA SER A 92 5.85 -10.59 -12.89
C SER A 92 5.16 -11.86 -13.37
N GLN A 93 5.09 -12.09 -14.67
CA GLN A 93 4.39 -13.23 -15.27
C GLN A 93 4.93 -14.59 -14.80
N GLY A 94 6.25 -14.69 -14.56
CA GLY A 94 6.91 -15.89 -14.07
C GLY A 94 6.79 -16.13 -12.56
N LEU A 95 6.26 -15.16 -11.80
CA LEU A 95 6.22 -15.25 -10.35
C LEU A 95 5.10 -16.18 -9.87
N SER A 96 5.41 -16.92 -8.80
CA SER A 96 4.36 -17.54 -7.98
C SER A 96 3.68 -16.49 -7.09
N PRO A 97 2.47 -16.75 -6.58
CA PRO A 97 1.81 -15.89 -5.59
C PRO A 97 2.70 -15.59 -4.36
N ARG A 98 3.45 -16.58 -3.89
CA ARG A 98 4.42 -16.42 -2.78
C ARG A 98 5.58 -15.52 -3.17
N GLY A 99 6.12 -15.70 -4.37
CA GLY A 99 7.19 -14.84 -4.89
C GLY A 99 6.75 -13.38 -4.98
N ALA A 100 5.54 -13.12 -5.46
CA ALA A 100 4.97 -11.77 -5.52
C ALA A 100 4.81 -11.15 -4.12
N ALA A 101 4.27 -11.90 -3.15
CA ALA A 101 4.12 -11.45 -1.77
C ALA A 101 5.46 -11.09 -1.12
N LEU A 102 6.50 -11.89 -1.34
CA LEU A 102 7.86 -11.61 -0.85
C LEU A 102 8.46 -10.37 -1.53
N LEU A 103 8.30 -10.22 -2.84
CA LEU A 103 8.79 -9.07 -3.59
C LEU A 103 8.09 -7.77 -3.20
N TYR A 104 6.86 -7.82 -2.70
CA TYR A 104 6.16 -6.69 -2.11
C TYR A 104 6.65 -6.39 -0.69
N ALA A 105 6.80 -7.40 0.16
CA ALA A 105 7.10 -7.22 1.57
C ALA A 105 8.55 -6.78 1.81
N ALA A 106 9.52 -7.32 1.07
CA ALA A 106 10.93 -7.01 1.25
C ALA A 106 11.26 -5.51 1.11
N PRO A 107 10.86 -4.80 0.05
CA PRO A 107 11.11 -3.37 -0.07
C PRO A 107 10.39 -2.55 1.02
N TRP A 108 9.21 -2.98 1.47
CA TRP A 108 8.53 -2.29 2.57
C TRP A 108 9.29 -2.42 3.89
N ILE A 109 9.86 -3.58 4.18
CA ILE A 109 10.77 -3.76 5.34
C ILE A 109 11.96 -2.80 5.25
N VAL A 110 12.56 -2.65 4.06
CA VAL A 110 13.67 -1.70 3.85
C VAL A 110 13.24 -0.26 4.14
N VAL A 111 12.08 0.16 3.62
CA VAL A 111 11.53 1.52 3.87
C VAL A 111 11.35 1.75 5.37
N VAL A 112 10.69 0.83 6.07
CA VAL A 112 10.46 0.93 7.52
C VAL A 112 11.77 0.98 8.29
N ALA A 113 12.73 0.11 7.95
CA ALA A 113 14.04 0.09 8.61
C ALA A 113 14.81 1.42 8.45
N VAL A 114 14.82 1.99 7.25
CA VAL A 114 15.48 3.27 6.98
C VAL A 114 14.78 4.42 7.69
N VAL A 115 13.44 4.46 7.69
CA VAL A 115 12.66 5.46 8.42
C VAL A 115 12.94 5.40 9.91
N VAL A 116 12.90 4.21 10.53
CA VAL A 116 13.15 4.04 11.97
C VAL A 116 14.59 4.38 12.34
N ARG A 117 15.55 4.00 11.48
CA ARG A 117 16.97 4.37 11.68
C ARG A 117 17.18 5.89 11.70
N SER A 118 16.38 6.66 10.96
CA SER A 118 16.43 8.13 10.97
C SER A 118 16.04 8.72 12.33
N PHE A 119 15.36 7.98 13.19
CA PHE A 119 14.94 8.43 14.53
C PHE A 119 15.94 8.14 15.63
N SER A 120 17.07 7.48 15.39
CA SER A 120 17.92 6.85 16.39
C SER A 120 17.23 5.69 17.15
N ILE A 121 17.90 4.54 17.24
CA ILE A 121 17.35 3.31 17.83
C ILE A 121 17.26 3.46 19.35
N ARG A 122 16.07 3.24 19.90
CA ARG A 122 15.76 3.23 21.32
C ARG A 122 14.68 2.16 21.59
N TRP A 123 14.29 1.98 22.85
CA TRP A 123 13.25 1.02 23.24
C TRP A 123 11.91 1.22 22.52
N TRP A 124 11.55 2.46 22.19
CA TRP A 124 10.32 2.79 21.43
C TRP A 124 10.41 2.43 19.94
N SER A 125 11.54 1.97 19.44
CA SER A 125 11.68 1.59 18.05
C SER A 125 10.78 0.41 17.68
N VAL A 126 10.51 -0.50 18.61
CA VAL A 126 9.63 -1.66 18.35
C VAL A 126 8.20 -1.23 18.08
N PRO A 127 7.50 -0.48 18.95
CA PRO A 127 6.16 -0.04 18.61
C PRO A 127 6.15 0.84 17.36
N ALA A 128 7.18 1.64 17.08
CA ALA A 128 7.26 2.41 15.85
C ALA A 128 7.41 1.52 14.60
N VAL A 129 8.26 0.49 14.64
CA VAL A 129 8.39 -0.50 13.56
C VAL A 129 7.07 -1.21 13.33
N THR A 130 6.43 -1.70 14.40
CA THR A 130 5.13 -2.40 14.30
C THR A 130 4.05 -1.50 13.70
N ALA A 131 3.93 -0.25 14.19
CA ALA A 131 2.96 0.71 13.69
C ALA A 131 3.16 1.06 12.22
N LEU A 132 4.41 1.19 11.77
CA LEU A 132 4.73 1.48 10.37
C LEU A 132 4.53 0.26 9.47
N TYR A 133 5.03 -0.90 9.90
CA TYR A 133 4.98 -2.11 9.08
C TYR A 133 3.55 -2.61 8.91
N ALA A 134 2.81 -2.70 10.00
CA ALA A 134 1.43 -3.13 10.02
C ALA A 134 0.42 -2.00 9.79
N ALA A 135 0.85 -0.89 9.17
CA ALA A 135 -0.05 0.23 8.86
C ALA A 135 -1.32 -0.27 8.14
N PRO A 136 -2.52 0.12 8.57
CA PRO A 136 -3.79 -0.43 8.05
C PRO A 136 -3.89 -0.40 6.52
N MET A 137 -3.48 0.71 5.90
CA MET A 137 -3.50 0.87 4.45
C MET A 137 -2.44 0.03 3.75
N MET A 138 -1.28 -0.20 4.40
CA MET A 138 -0.23 -1.08 3.86
C MET A 138 -0.65 -2.54 3.94
N ALA A 139 -1.38 -2.94 4.98
CA ALA A 139 -2.01 -4.25 5.05
C ALA A 139 -3.00 -4.46 3.88
N ALA A 140 -3.84 -3.46 3.60
CA ALA A 140 -4.73 -3.52 2.45
C ALA A 140 -3.97 -3.62 1.11
N LEU A 141 -2.87 -2.87 0.94
CA LEU A 141 -2.03 -2.92 -0.27
C LEU A 141 -1.34 -4.28 -0.45
N SER A 142 -1.11 -5.04 0.62
CA SER A 142 -0.44 -6.35 0.56
C SER A 142 -1.23 -7.41 -0.21
N PHE A 143 -2.51 -7.15 -0.53
CA PHE A 143 -3.35 -8.02 -1.36
C PHE A 143 -3.16 -7.78 -2.87
N TRP A 144 -2.41 -6.75 -3.25
CA TRP A 144 -1.98 -6.46 -4.62
C TRP A 144 -0.45 -6.56 -4.77
N PRO A 145 0.18 -7.68 -4.35
CA PRO A 145 1.63 -7.74 -4.25
C PRO A 145 2.33 -7.70 -5.61
N ALA A 146 1.74 -8.31 -6.63
CA ALA A 146 2.35 -8.35 -7.96
C ALA A 146 2.31 -6.97 -8.65
N THR A 147 1.19 -6.26 -8.56
CA THR A 147 1.03 -4.90 -9.08
C THR A 147 1.96 -3.91 -8.38
N LEU A 148 2.11 -4.05 -7.06
CA LEU A 148 2.82 -3.06 -6.26
C LEU A 148 4.31 -3.35 -6.06
N ALA A 149 4.81 -4.52 -6.47
CA ALA A 149 6.23 -4.87 -6.28
C ALA A 149 7.17 -3.82 -6.89
N ALA A 150 7.02 -3.48 -8.16
CA ALA A 150 7.93 -2.55 -8.81
C ALA A 150 7.91 -1.14 -8.18
N PRO A 151 6.77 -0.46 -7.98
CA PRO A 151 6.77 0.86 -7.34
C PRO A 151 7.23 0.80 -5.88
N MET A 152 7.06 -0.31 -5.16
CA MET A 152 7.61 -0.50 -3.81
C MET A 152 9.13 -0.61 -3.80
N TRP A 153 9.73 -1.33 -4.77
CA TRP A 153 11.18 -1.36 -4.94
C TRP A 153 11.75 0.00 -5.31
N MET A 154 11.05 0.77 -6.15
CA MET A 154 11.46 2.15 -6.46
C MET A 154 11.38 3.06 -5.23
N LEU A 155 10.35 2.89 -4.38
CA LEU A 155 10.25 3.60 -3.12
C LEU A 155 11.41 3.24 -2.18
N ALA A 156 11.70 1.95 -1.99
CA ALA A 156 12.78 1.49 -1.13
C ALA A 156 14.16 1.98 -1.60
N LEU A 157 14.41 1.90 -2.90
CA LEU A 157 15.64 2.42 -3.52
C LEU A 157 15.76 3.92 -3.30
N THR A 158 14.70 4.68 -3.59
CA THR A 158 14.68 6.14 -3.41
C THR A 158 14.95 6.54 -1.96
N VAL A 159 14.26 5.92 -0.99
CA VAL A 159 14.45 6.19 0.43
C VAL A 159 15.88 5.85 0.88
N SER A 160 16.44 4.73 0.40
CA SER A 160 17.81 4.32 0.73
C SER A 160 18.86 5.29 0.16
N LEU A 161 18.70 5.72 -1.10
CA LEU A 161 19.57 6.69 -1.74
C LEU A 161 19.47 8.08 -1.11
N LEU A 162 18.25 8.52 -0.76
CA LEU A 162 18.05 9.77 -0.03
C LEU A 162 18.74 9.73 1.34
N TRP A 163 18.66 8.60 2.05
CA TRP A 163 19.36 8.44 3.33
C TRP A 163 20.89 8.48 3.14
N ALA A 164 21.40 7.80 2.13
CA ALA A 164 22.83 7.77 1.82
C ALA A 164 23.38 9.14 1.37
N THR A 165 22.59 9.94 0.68
CA THR A 165 23.00 11.23 0.10
C THR A 165 22.58 12.45 0.93
N ARG A 166 22.11 12.28 2.17
CA ARG A 166 21.57 13.35 3.03
C ARG A 166 22.49 14.55 3.24
N GLU A 167 23.82 14.35 3.11
CA GLU A 167 24.82 15.40 3.23
C GLU A 167 25.16 16.07 1.87
N ARG A 168 24.75 15.45 0.74
CA ARG A 168 25.03 15.93 -0.62
C ARG A 168 23.78 16.57 -1.23
N TRP A 169 23.55 17.84 -0.91
CA TRP A 169 22.29 18.53 -1.18
C TRP A 169 21.79 18.41 -2.63
N THR A 170 22.63 18.74 -3.62
CA THR A 170 22.22 18.68 -5.04
C THR A 170 21.84 17.27 -5.47
N LEU A 171 22.68 16.27 -5.13
CA LEU A 171 22.41 14.88 -5.45
C LEU A 171 21.13 14.38 -4.76
N HIS A 172 20.90 14.83 -3.51
CA HIS A 172 19.70 14.53 -2.76
C HIS A 172 18.44 15.04 -3.47
N LEU A 173 18.45 16.29 -3.98
CA LEU A 173 17.31 16.85 -4.74
C LEU A 173 17.08 16.11 -6.05
N VAL A 174 18.15 15.74 -6.77
CA VAL A 174 18.03 14.94 -8.01
C VAL A 174 17.41 13.59 -7.73
N ILE A 175 17.87 12.88 -6.69
CA ILE A 175 17.30 11.57 -6.31
C ILE A 175 15.84 11.72 -5.88
N LEU A 176 15.51 12.76 -5.12
CA LEU A 176 14.12 13.04 -4.71
C LEU A 176 13.23 13.24 -5.94
N ALA A 177 13.64 14.09 -6.86
CA ALA A 177 12.87 14.40 -8.05
C ALA A 177 12.69 13.15 -8.94
N THR A 178 13.79 12.48 -9.30
CA THR A 178 13.75 11.29 -10.15
C THR A 178 12.96 10.15 -9.51
N GLY A 179 13.20 9.88 -8.21
CA GLY A 179 12.48 8.84 -7.49
C GLY A 179 10.97 9.10 -7.41
N THR A 180 10.58 10.35 -7.14
CA THR A 180 9.16 10.75 -7.11
C THR A 180 8.49 10.54 -8.46
N VAL A 181 9.13 10.96 -9.56
CA VAL A 181 8.62 10.75 -10.92
C VAL A 181 8.45 9.25 -11.21
N VAL A 182 9.50 8.45 -10.97
CA VAL A 182 9.47 7.01 -11.29
C VAL A 182 8.41 6.26 -10.48
N ILE A 183 8.28 6.55 -9.17
CA ILE A 183 7.23 5.92 -8.34
C ILE A 183 5.84 6.31 -8.86
N SER A 184 5.67 7.55 -9.32
CA SER A 184 4.39 8.04 -9.87
C SER A 184 3.98 7.34 -11.16
N LEU A 185 4.92 6.84 -11.97
CA LEU A 185 4.64 6.00 -13.14
C LEU A 185 4.04 4.62 -12.80
N GLY A 186 4.16 4.18 -11.55
CA GLY A 186 3.60 2.91 -11.08
C GLY A 186 2.36 3.10 -10.21
N TYR A 187 2.52 3.83 -9.10
CA TYR A 187 1.46 4.07 -8.14
C TYR A 187 1.68 5.39 -7.41
N PRO A 188 1.15 6.52 -7.90
CA PRO A 188 1.40 7.85 -7.35
C PRO A 188 1.22 7.99 -5.83
N PRO A 189 0.22 7.34 -5.18
CA PRO A 189 0.06 7.43 -3.73
C PRO A 189 1.29 6.96 -2.92
N LEU A 190 2.10 6.03 -3.44
CA LEU A 190 3.33 5.59 -2.75
C LEU A 190 4.38 6.69 -2.71
N ALA A 191 4.44 7.58 -3.70
CA ALA A 191 5.37 8.71 -3.70
C ALA A 191 5.10 9.65 -2.50
N LEU A 192 3.85 9.77 -2.04
CA LEU A 192 3.49 10.61 -0.90
C LEU A 192 4.10 10.10 0.43
N ILE A 193 4.48 8.81 0.51
CA ILE A 193 5.18 8.25 1.68
C ILE A 193 6.55 8.92 1.87
N LEU A 194 7.17 9.40 0.78
CA LEU A 194 8.44 10.14 0.85
C LEU A 194 8.33 11.39 1.73
N LEU A 195 7.14 12.01 1.85
CA LEU A 195 6.93 13.17 2.73
C LEU A 195 7.28 12.83 4.18
N ALA A 196 6.85 11.68 4.69
CA ALA A 196 7.17 11.28 6.06
C ALA A 196 8.67 11.06 6.25
N PHE A 197 9.32 10.47 5.25
CA PHE A 197 10.76 10.26 5.25
C PHE A 197 11.53 11.59 5.22
N LEU A 198 11.14 12.52 4.34
CA LEU A 198 11.74 13.85 4.26
C LEU A 198 11.60 14.63 5.58
N VAL A 199 10.43 14.58 6.19
CA VAL A 199 10.19 15.17 7.51
C VAL A 199 11.08 14.55 8.57
N ALA A 200 11.21 13.23 8.61
CA ALA A 200 12.07 12.53 9.54
C ALA A 200 13.54 12.95 9.40
N LEU A 201 14.01 13.07 8.18
CA LEU A 201 15.41 13.32 7.84
C LEU A 201 15.80 14.80 7.97
N HIS A 202 14.90 15.71 7.58
CA HIS A 202 15.25 17.11 7.35
C HIS A 202 14.58 18.12 8.31
N HIS A 203 13.83 17.70 9.33
CA HIS A 203 13.15 18.59 10.26
C HIS A 203 14.04 19.67 10.95
N ARG A 204 15.37 19.53 10.90
CA ARG A 204 16.34 20.46 11.45
C ARG A 204 16.86 21.48 10.44
N ARG A 205 16.55 21.33 9.15
CA ARG A 205 17.00 22.24 8.08
C ARG A 205 16.28 23.59 8.18
N THR A 206 16.84 24.65 7.60
CA THR A 206 16.20 25.97 7.57
C THR A 206 14.86 25.93 6.83
N TRP A 207 13.96 26.88 7.10
CA TRP A 207 12.69 26.96 6.38
C TRP A 207 12.87 27.13 4.88
N ALA A 208 13.89 27.88 4.43
CA ALA A 208 14.20 27.99 3.02
C ALA A 208 14.58 26.65 2.39
N GLN A 209 15.42 25.84 3.07
CA GLN A 209 15.77 24.49 2.59
C GLN A 209 14.55 23.56 2.59
N LEU A 210 13.67 23.65 3.61
CA LEU A 210 12.42 22.88 3.64
C LEU A 210 11.46 23.29 2.52
N ALA A 211 11.38 24.58 2.21
CA ALA A 211 10.60 25.09 1.08
C ALA A 211 11.14 24.55 -0.27
N VAL A 212 12.47 24.52 -0.47
CA VAL A 212 13.10 23.94 -1.65
C VAL A 212 12.78 22.45 -1.75
N LEU A 213 12.89 21.68 -0.66
CA LEU A 213 12.53 20.26 -0.64
C LEU A 213 11.06 20.03 -0.99
N ALA A 214 10.16 20.81 -0.35
CA ALA A 214 8.73 20.73 -0.60
C ALA A 214 8.40 21.09 -2.06
N ALA A 215 8.95 22.18 -2.57
CA ALA A 215 8.78 22.60 -3.97
C ALA A 215 9.31 21.54 -4.95
N SER A 216 10.52 21.01 -4.71
CA SER A 216 11.11 19.94 -5.54
C SER A 216 10.24 18.70 -5.55
N PHE A 217 9.71 18.30 -4.40
CA PHE A 217 8.81 17.15 -4.30
C PHE A 217 7.50 17.40 -5.07
N VAL A 218 6.83 18.54 -4.85
CA VAL A 218 5.56 18.89 -5.50
C VAL A 218 5.75 18.97 -7.02
N VAL A 219 6.79 19.67 -7.48
CA VAL A 219 7.11 19.79 -8.91
C VAL A 219 7.37 18.41 -9.52
N ALA A 220 8.15 17.57 -8.85
CA ALA A 220 8.45 16.22 -9.34
C ALA A 220 7.18 15.33 -9.37
N TYR A 221 6.32 15.43 -8.36
CA TYR A 221 5.05 14.69 -8.31
C TYR A 221 4.14 15.10 -9.48
N VAL A 222 3.95 16.40 -9.68
CA VAL A 222 3.17 16.93 -10.79
C VAL A 222 3.79 16.55 -12.14
N ALA A 223 5.12 16.67 -12.26
CA ALA A 223 5.84 16.24 -13.47
C ALA A 223 5.65 14.74 -13.76
N GLY A 224 5.64 13.90 -12.74
CA GLY A 224 5.34 12.47 -12.88
C GLY A 224 3.93 12.22 -13.43
N ILE A 225 2.93 12.92 -12.92
CA ILE A 225 1.55 12.83 -13.43
C ILE A 225 1.45 13.35 -14.87
N LEU A 226 2.07 14.50 -15.16
CA LEU A 226 2.08 15.05 -16.51
C LEU A 226 2.81 14.13 -17.49
N LEU A 227 3.90 13.50 -17.07
CA LEU A 227 4.61 12.51 -17.88
C LEU A 227 3.70 11.32 -18.22
N VAL A 228 2.93 10.81 -17.25
CA VAL A 228 1.93 9.77 -17.49
C VAL A 228 0.90 10.23 -18.55
N PHE A 229 0.38 11.44 -18.41
CA PHE A 229 -0.60 12.00 -19.35
C PHE A 229 -0.01 12.15 -20.76
N THR A 230 1.22 12.64 -20.86
CA THR A 230 1.94 12.76 -22.14
C THR A 230 2.18 11.39 -22.79
N LEU A 231 2.61 10.39 -22.00
CA LEU A 231 2.81 9.04 -22.51
C LEU A 231 1.48 8.42 -23.00
N ASN A 232 0.38 8.68 -22.32
CA ASN A 232 -0.95 8.23 -22.74
C ASN A 232 -1.40 8.96 -24.01
N ASP A 233 -1.12 10.26 -24.13
CA ASP A 233 -1.42 11.04 -25.34
C ASP A 233 -0.63 10.51 -26.54
N LEU A 234 0.66 10.34 -26.40
CA LEU A 234 1.54 9.79 -27.43
C LEU A 234 1.12 8.37 -27.88
N ARG A 235 0.60 7.56 -26.98
CA ARG A 235 0.25 6.17 -27.26
C ARG A 235 -1.17 5.98 -27.75
N PHE A 236 -2.13 6.78 -27.26
CA PHE A 236 -3.56 6.57 -27.40
C PHE A 236 -4.32 7.82 -27.88
N GLY A 237 -3.66 8.96 -28.04
CA GLY A 237 -4.31 10.25 -28.32
C GLY A 237 -5.18 10.75 -27.14
N LEU A 238 -4.91 10.32 -25.92
CA LEU A 238 -5.65 10.66 -24.71
C LEU A 238 -4.73 11.35 -23.71
N PHE A 239 -4.76 12.68 -23.63
CA PHE A 239 -4.05 13.42 -22.59
C PHE A 239 -4.78 13.25 -21.24
N GLY A 240 -4.40 12.26 -20.46
CA GLY A 240 -5.03 11.92 -19.18
C GLY A 240 -5.04 10.43 -18.87
N LEU A 241 -6.01 9.99 -18.07
CA LEU A 241 -6.23 8.60 -17.69
C LEU A 241 -7.63 8.15 -18.10
N LYS A 242 -7.76 6.92 -18.55
CA LYS A 242 -9.07 6.26 -18.67
C LYS A 242 -9.48 5.78 -17.28
N ILE A 243 -10.27 6.59 -16.60
CA ILE A 243 -10.74 6.29 -15.26
C ILE A 243 -11.86 5.25 -15.33
N GLN A 244 -11.75 4.20 -14.53
CA GLN A 244 -12.75 3.14 -14.46
C GLN A 244 -14.10 3.67 -13.98
N GLY A 245 -15.20 3.26 -14.64
CA GLY A 245 -16.54 3.78 -14.36
C GLY A 245 -17.04 3.59 -12.92
N TRP A 246 -16.55 2.57 -12.22
CA TRP A 246 -16.91 2.33 -10.81
C TRP A 246 -16.42 3.43 -9.86
N ARG A 247 -15.45 4.26 -10.30
CA ARG A 247 -14.96 5.42 -9.55
C ARG A 247 -15.81 6.68 -9.76
N HIS A 248 -16.87 6.58 -10.53
CA HIS A 248 -17.81 7.69 -10.83
C HIS A 248 -17.12 8.98 -11.26
N PRO A 249 -16.21 8.94 -12.29
CA PRO A 249 -15.53 10.14 -12.76
C PRO A 249 -16.54 11.15 -13.31
N SER A 250 -16.34 12.41 -13.00
CA SER A 250 -17.12 13.52 -13.55
C SER A 250 -16.23 14.71 -13.83
N ALA A 251 -16.47 15.39 -14.95
CA ALA A 251 -15.68 16.56 -15.33
C ALA A 251 -16.02 17.77 -14.45
N LEU A 252 -15.01 18.56 -14.13
CA LEU A 252 -15.19 19.83 -13.43
C LEU A 252 -15.69 20.90 -14.41
N THR A 253 -17.01 21.14 -14.42
CA THR A 253 -17.66 22.06 -15.37
C THR A 253 -18.16 23.37 -14.74
N GLY A 254 -18.10 23.51 -13.42
CA GLY A 254 -18.56 24.71 -12.73
C GLY A 254 -18.63 24.56 -11.22
N LEU A 255 -19.19 25.56 -10.54
CA LEU A 255 -19.26 25.59 -9.07
C LEU A 255 -20.07 24.44 -8.45
N THR A 256 -21.13 23.99 -9.12
CA THR A 256 -21.96 22.88 -8.65
C THR A 256 -21.18 21.57 -8.66
N THR A 257 -20.46 21.29 -9.73
CA THR A 257 -19.59 20.12 -9.84
C THR A 257 -18.41 20.22 -8.87
N LEU A 258 -17.82 21.39 -8.67
CA LEU A 258 -16.78 21.60 -7.66
C LEU A 258 -17.29 21.28 -6.25
N ARG A 259 -18.51 21.73 -5.89
CA ARG A 259 -19.11 21.41 -4.58
C ARG A 259 -19.31 19.88 -4.44
N HIS A 260 -19.78 19.22 -5.48
CA HIS A 260 -19.92 17.76 -5.48
C HIS A 260 -18.56 17.07 -5.30
N HIS A 261 -17.51 17.51 -6.01
CA HIS A 261 -16.17 16.95 -5.89
C HIS A 261 -15.58 17.18 -4.49
N LEU A 262 -15.79 18.34 -3.89
CA LEU A 262 -15.37 18.62 -2.49
C LEU A 262 -16.10 17.71 -1.50
N HIS A 263 -17.38 17.43 -1.72
CA HIS A 263 -18.11 16.47 -0.90
C HIS A 263 -17.55 15.04 -1.08
N THR A 264 -17.15 14.66 -2.29
CA THR A 264 -16.46 13.37 -2.54
C THR A 264 -15.09 13.31 -1.83
N VAL A 265 -14.34 14.42 -1.77
CA VAL A 265 -13.11 14.50 -0.96
C VAL A 265 -13.42 14.25 0.51
N ASP A 266 -14.45 14.89 1.05
CA ASP A 266 -14.89 14.71 2.44
C ASP A 266 -15.26 13.24 2.72
N GLN A 267 -16.06 12.62 1.85
CA GLN A 267 -16.41 11.19 1.96
C GLN A 267 -15.17 10.29 1.91
N ASN A 268 -14.23 10.51 1.00
CA ASN A 268 -12.98 9.76 0.94
C ASN A 268 -12.20 9.83 2.26
N TRP A 269 -12.15 11.02 2.89
CA TRP A 269 -11.51 11.17 4.20
C TRP A 269 -12.29 10.49 5.32
N VAL A 270 -13.61 10.59 5.35
CA VAL A 270 -14.46 9.90 6.33
C VAL A 270 -14.25 8.39 6.26
N ASP A 271 -14.23 7.82 5.07
CA ASP A 271 -14.02 6.38 4.86
C ASP A 271 -12.65 5.90 5.34
N VAL A 272 -11.63 6.76 5.22
CA VAL A 272 -10.28 6.48 5.71
C VAL A 272 -10.17 6.65 7.22
N LEU A 273 -10.72 7.75 7.76
CA LEU A 273 -10.53 8.11 9.16
C LEU A 273 -11.43 7.33 10.11
N ARG A 274 -12.64 6.93 9.67
CA ARG A 274 -13.60 6.21 10.50
C ARG A 274 -13.05 4.91 11.11
N PRO A 275 -12.44 3.98 10.33
CA PRO A 275 -11.90 2.74 10.90
C PRO A 275 -10.67 2.95 11.79
N ILE A 276 -10.00 4.10 11.70
CA ILE A 276 -8.79 4.41 12.46
C ILE A 276 -8.98 5.58 13.44
N ALA A 277 -10.23 5.94 13.76
CA ALA A 277 -10.54 7.09 14.60
C ALA A 277 -9.84 7.03 15.97
N LEU A 278 -9.84 5.86 16.62
CA LEU A 278 -9.20 5.70 17.93
C LEU A 278 -7.68 5.91 17.90
N PRO A 279 -6.90 5.24 17.02
CA PRO A 279 -5.47 5.50 16.91
C PRO A 279 -5.15 6.93 16.44
N LEU A 280 -6.03 7.54 15.64
CA LEU A 280 -5.89 8.94 15.25
C LEU A 280 -6.03 9.88 16.45
N ILE A 281 -7.05 9.69 17.30
CA ILE A 281 -7.24 10.48 18.53
C ILE A 281 -6.03 10.31 19.46
N ALA A 282 -5.53 9.09 19.64
CA ALA A 282 -4.32 8.83 20.41
C ALA A 282 -3.10 9.56 19.85
N GLY A 283 -2.92 9.54 18.53
CA GLY A 283 -1.84 10.25 17.83
C GLY A 283 -1.95 11.77 17.96
N ILE A 284 -3.15 12.33 17.85
CA ILE A 284 -3.41 13.77 18.08
C ILE A 284 -3.09 14.12 19.53
N GLY A 285 -3.51 13.31 20.51
CA GLY A 285 -3.17 13.49 21.91
C GLY A 285 -1.65 13.55 22.14
N ALA A 286 -0.90 12.66 21.50
CA ALA A 286 0.57 12.68 21.56
C ALA A 286 1.17 13.95 20.90
N LEU A 287 0.59 14.42 19.79
CA LEU A 287 1.01 15.66 19.12
C LEU A 287 0.73 16.89 19.99
N VAL A 288 -0.45 16.97 20.62
CA VAL A 288 -0.80 18.06 21.56
C VAL A 288 0.16 18.06 22.75
N ALA A 289 0.44 16.89 23.33
CA ALA A 289 1.44 16.76 24.38
C ALA A 289 2.83 17.25 23.93
N ALA A 290 3.20 17.01 22.66
CA ALA A 290 4.47 17.49 22.10
C ALA A 290 4.52 19.02 21.93
N LEU A 291 3.39 19.72 21.80
CA LEU A 291 3.34 21.20 21.70
C LEU A 291 3.83 21.91 22.96
N THR A 292 3.81 21.22 24.11
CA THR A 292 4.32 21.77 25.38
C THR A 292 5.83 22.03 25.35
N ALA A 293 6.57 21.40 24.42
CA ALA A 293 8.02 21.55 24.30
C ALA A 293 8.39 22.50 23.14
N PRO A 294 8.96 23.71 23.41
CA PRO A 294 9.31 24.69 22.38
C PRO A 294 10.12 24.12 21.19
N PRO A 295 11.14 23.25 21.39
CA PRO A 295 11.91 22.68 20.28
C PRO A 295 11.09 21.73 19.38
N LEU A 296 9.95 21.24 19.86
CA LEU A 296 9.07 20.36 19.08
C LEU A 296 8.10 21.16 18.21
N ARG A 297 7.74 22.40 18.55
CA ARG A 297 6.82 23.23 17.77
C ARG A 297 7.25 23.36 16.32
N ARG A 298 8.55 23.57 16.07
CA ARG A 298 9.09 23.60 14.71
C ARG A 298 8.90 22.28 13.97
N ARG A 299 9.16 21.15 14.64
CA ARG A 299 8.98 19.81 14.02
C ARG A 299 7.52 19.56 13.67
N LEU A 300 6.61 19.97 14.53
CA LEU A 300 5.17 19.92 14.29
C LEU A 300 4.76 20.80 13.11
N GLY A 301 5.36 22.00 12.96
CA GLY A 301 5.15 22.84 11.79
C GLY A 301 5.59 22.17 10.49
N VAL A 302 6.74 21.49 10.48
CA VAL A 302 7.21 20.72 9.31
C VAL A 302 6.30 19.53 9.01
N LEU A 303 5.81 18.84 10.05
CA LEU A 303 4.86 17.74 9.91
C LEU A 303 3.52 18.24 9.36
N ALA A 304 3.02 19.36 9.86
CA ALA A 304 1.80 19.98 9.35
C ALA A 304 1.93 20.39 7.88
N LEU A 305 3.07 20.96 7.49
CA LEU A 305 3.36 21.28 6.08
C LEU A 305 3.29 20.03 5.20
N ALA A 306 3.91 18.92 5.63
CA ALA A 306 3.87 17.64 4.89
C ALA A 306 2.44 17.08 4.80
N LEU A 307 1.64 17.19 5.86
CA LEU A 307 0.23 16.79 5.85
C LEU A 307 -0.59 17.62 4.86
N VAL A 308 -0.39 18.95 4.84
CA VAL A 308 -1.08 19.84 3.89
C VAL A 308 -0.70 19.50 2.44
N ILE A 309 0.59 19.31 2.16
CA ILE A 309 1.05 18.92 0.82
C ILE A 309 0.45 17.58 0.42
N GLY A 310 0.56 16.56 1.25
CA GLY A 310 0.02 15.24 0.96
C GLY A 310 -1.49 15.24 0.79
N ALA A 311 -2.23 15.97 1.63
CA ALA A 311 -3.68 16.13 1.52
C ALA A 311 -4.08 16.83 0.21
N GLY A 312 -3.40 17.94 -0.13
CA GLY A 312 -3.64 18.66 -1.37
C GLY A 312 -3.38 17.82 -2.61
N LEU A 313 -2.25 17.11 -2.66
CA LEU A 313 -1.90 16.25 -3.79
C LEU A 313 -2.83 15.02 -3.90
N SER A 314 -3.21 14.39 -2.79
CA SER A 314 -4.16 13.27 -2.82
C SER A 314 -5.58 13.70 -3.17
N ALA A 315 -6.00 14.89 -2.75
CA ALA A 315 -7.32 15.43 -3.10
C ALA A 315 -7.41 15.92 -4.54
N SER A 316 -6.28 16.28 -5.17
CA SER A 316 -6.27 16.89 -6.50
C SER A 316 -6.98 16.06 -7.57
N SER A 317 -6.81 14.73 -7.56
CA SER A 317 -7.49 13.83 -8.50
C SER A 317 -9.01 13.83 -8.32
N THR A 318 -9.49 13.88 -7.07
CA THR A 318 -10.91 13.97 -6.75
C THR A 318 -11.46 15.35 -7.13
N ILE A 319 -10.74 16.43 -6.82
CA ILE A 319 -11.18 17.79 -7.15
C ILE A 319 -11.29 18.00 -8.66
N LEU A 320 -10.32 17.47 -9.43
CA LEU A 320 -10.30 17.67 -10.89
C LEU A 320 -11.27 16.74 -11.63
N ASN A 321 -11.44 15.51 -11.17
CA ASN A 321 -12.14 14.46 -11.93
C ASN A 321 -13.31 13.82 -11.18
N GLY A 322 -13.68 14.31 -10.00
CA GLY A 322 -14.76 13.74 -9.16
C GLY A 322 -14.52 12.31 -8.68
N VAL A 323 -13.29 11.81 -8.82
CA VAL A 323 -12.95 10.40 -8.63
C VAL A 323 -13.01 9.99 -7.16
N ASN A 324 -13.69 8.90 -6.87
CA ASN A 324 -13.59 8.24 -5.57
C ASN A 324 -12.22 7.57 -5.40
N VAL A 325 -11.47 8.00 -4.39
CA VAL A 325 -10.12 7.49 -4.08
C VAL A 325 -10.24 6.35 -3.06
N PRO A 326 -9.79 5.14 -3.38
CA PRO A 326 -9.88 4.02 -2.44
C PRO A 326 -9.01 4.28 -1.19
N THR A 327 -9.48 3.81 -0.04
CA THR A 327 -8.84 4.02 1.27
C THR A 327 -7.37 3.60 1.29
N ARG A 328 -7.01 2.54 0.55
CA ARG A 328 -5.61 2.07 0.41
C ARG A 328 -4.67 3.11 -0.22
N ALA A 329 -5.18 4.04 -1.01
CA ALA A 329 -4.38 5.10 -1.62
C ALA A 329 -4.03 6.24 -0.63
N MET A 330 -4.66 6.28 0.53
CA MET A 330 -4.46 7.30 1.56
C MET A 330 -3.44 6.89 2.64
N GLY A 331 -2.70 5.79 2.44
CA GLY A 331 -1.73 5.24 3.42
C GLY A 331 -0.57 6.16 3.80
N TRP A 332 -0.30 7.18 3.00
CA TRP A 332 0.83 8.08 3.13
C TRP A 332 0.84 8.91 4.45
N PHE A 333 -0.31 9.22 5.03
CA PHE A 333 -0.37 10.02 6.27
C PHE A 333 -0.03 9.21 7.54
N TRP A 334 -0.17 7.89 7.50
CA TRP A 334 0.08 7.03 8.66
C TRP A 334 1.52 7.11 9.19
N PRO A 335 2.56 7.05 8.36
CA PRO A 335 3.94 7.29 8.82
C PRO A 335 4.13 8.67 9.46
N LEU A 336 3.43 9.70 9.01
CA LEU A 336 3.46 11.03 9.62
C LEU A 336 2.84 11.02 11.03
N LEU A 337 1.74 10.30 11.24
CA LEU A 337 1.12 10.12 12.55
C LEU A 337 2.07 9.41 13.52
N VAL A 338 2.69 8.30 13.08
CA VAL A 338 3.68 7.57 13.87
C VAL A 338 4.88 8.45 14.23
N LEU A 339 5.37 9.25 13.27
CA LEU A 339 6.45 10.20 13.49
C LEU A 339 6.10 11.25 14.54
N GLY A 340 4.88 11.78 14.50
CA GLY A 340 4.37 12.70 15.50
C GLY A 340 4.37 12.11 16.92
N ALA A 341 3.88 10.86 17.06
CA ALA A 341 3.88 10.15 18.33
C ALA A 341 5.32 9.89 18.84
N VAL A 342 6.24 9.48 17.96
CA VAL A 342 7.68 9.31 18.29
C VAL A 342 8.31 10.62 18.77
N TRP A 343 7.96 11.74 18.16
CA TRP A 343 8.45 13.04 18.62
C TRP A 343 7.85 13.45 19.97
N GLY A 344 6.62 13.10 20.24
CA GLY A 344 5.99 13.30 21.55
C GLY A 344 6.77 12.64 22.69
N LEU A 345 7.45 11.51 22.45
CA LEU A 345 8.31 10.86 23.42
C LEU A 345 9.54 11.71 23.84
N ARG A 346 9.84 12.77 23.09
CA ARG A 346 10.91 13.72 23.39
C ARG A 346 10.39 14.98 24.09
N ALA A 347 9.13 14.98 24.52
CA ALA A 347 8.56 16.09 25.29
C ALA A 347 9.36 16.34 26.59
N VAL A 348 9.34 17.58 27.04
CA VAL A 348 10.09 18.01 28.22
C VAL A 348 9.50 17.39 29.49
N THR A 349 8.17 17.35 29.61
CA THR A 349 7.47 16.86 30.80
C THR A 349 7.29 15.34 30.80
N ALA A 350 7.43 14.71 31.97
CA ALA A 350 7.21 13.29 32.11
C ALA A 350 5.78 12.84 31.72
N PRO A 351 4.71 13.54 32.12
CA PRO A 351 3.36 13.18 31.71
C PRO A 351 3.18 13.18 30.18
N ALA A 352 3.70 14.19 29.48
CA ALA A 352 3.61 14.25 28.02
C ALA A 352 4.35 13.08 27.35
N ARG A 353 5.49 12.64 27.86
CA ARG A 353 6.22 11.46 27.39
C ARG A 353 5.44 10.17 27.61
N ILE A 354 4.77 10.04 28.75
CA ILE A 354 3.92 8.89 29.06
C ILE A 354 2.76 8.83 28.09
N VAL A 355 2.04 9.92 27.88
CA VAL A 355 0.93 10.02 26.92
C VAL A 355 1.39 9.62 25.51
N ALA A 356 2.53 10.13 25.05
CA ALA A 356 3.07 9.79 23.74
C ALA A 356 3.51 8.31 23.66
N GLY A 357 4.04 7.74 24.74
CA GLY A 357 4.41 6.33 24.82
C GLY A 357 3.19 5.42 24.75
N VAL A 358 2.16 5.73 25.53
CA VAL A 358 0.87 5.01 25.51
C VAL A 358 0.23 5.10 24.11
N ALA A 359 0.19 6.30 23.54
CA ALA A 359 -0.36 6.53 22.20
C ALA A 359 0.39 5.71 21.13
N LEU A 360 1.71 5.72 21.13
CA LEU A 360 2.52 4.94 20.16
C LEU A 360 2.29 3.44 20.31
N THR A 361 2.25 2.95 21.56
CA THR A 361 1.98 1.53 21.84
C THR A 361 0.57 1.14 21.37
N PHE A 362 -0.41 2.00 21.63
CA PHE A 362 -1.79 1.79 21.18
C PHE A 362 -1.90 1.80 19.64
N ILE A 363 -1.26 2.77 18.96
CA ILE A 363 -1.20 2.81 17.50
C ILE A 363 -0.57 1.53 16.95
N ALA A 364 0.52 1.04 17.56
CA ALA A 364 1.17 -0.20 17.15
C ALA A 364 0.28 -1.43 17.32
N ALA A 365 -0.35 -1.57 18.50
CA ALA A 365 -1.26 -2.67 18.79
C ALA A 365 -2.47 -2.66 17.84
N TRP A 366 -3.07 -1.49 17.63
CA TRP A 366 -4.18 -1.33 16.68
C TRP A 366 -3.79 -1.71 15.26
N SER A 367 -2.62 -1.22 14.78
CA SER A 367 -2.10 -1.57 13.46
C SER A 367 -1.92 -3.07 13.29
N ALA A 368 -1.33 -3.73 14.30
CA ALA A 368 -1.12 -5.18 14.30
C ALA A 368 -2.44 -5.94 14.26
N LEU A 369 -3.40 -5.56 15.12
CA LEU A 369 -4.72 -6.19 15.18
C LEU A 369 -5.50 -5.97 13.89
N TYR A 370 -5.49 -4.76 13.33
CA TYR A 370 -6.15 -4.47 12.07
C TYR A 370 -5.55 -5.27 10.91
N SER A 371 -4.23 -5.33 10.82
CA SER A 371 -3.52 -6.10 9.79
C SER A 371 -3.81 -7.59 9.92
N ALA A 372 -3.80 -8.13 11.14
CA ALA A 372 -4.15 -9.52 11.40
C ALA A 372 -5.61 -9.81 11.01
N TYR A 373 -6.54 -8.95 11.42
CA TYR A 373 -7.95 -9.09 11.08
C TYR A 373 -8.20 -9.05 9.57
N ALA A 374 -7.58 -8.09 8.86
CA ALA A 374 -7.68 -8.01 7.40
C ALA A 374 -7.13 -9.27 6.73
N THR A 375 -5.95 -9.73 7.16
CA THR A 375 -5.32 -10.94 6.60
C THR A 375 -6.16 -12.19 6.87
N LEU A 376 -6.66 -12.38 8.10
CA LEU A 376 -7.50 -13.53 8.46
C LEU A 376 -8.86 -13.50 7.75
N GLY A 377 -9.46 -12.31 7.55
CA GLY A 377 -10.67 -12.16 6.76
C GLY A 377 -10.51 -12.69 5.34
N HIS A 378 -9.39 -12.38 4.69
CA HIS A 378 -9.11 -12.88 3.34
C HIS A 378 -8.68 -14.35 3.29
N GLN A 379 -8.28 -14.97 4.40
CA GLN A 379 -8.00 -16.41 4.41
C GLN A 379 -9.27 -17.25 4.22
N SER A 380 -10.44 -16.77 4.64
CA SER A 380 -11.71 -17.43 4.35
C SER A 380 -12.04 -17.41 2.85
N ASP A 381 -11.79 -16.29 2.18
CA ASP A 381 -11.98 -16.16 0.73
C ASP A 381 -11.03 -17.09 -0.03
N ARG A 382 -9.80 -17.20 0.44
CA ARG A 382 -8.80 -18.12 -0.10
C ARG A 382 -9.19 -19.59 0.11
N ALA A 383 -9.69 -19.95 1.30
CA ALA A 383 -10.16 -21.30 1.56
C ALA A 383 -11.31 -21.67 0.60
N GLY A 384 -12.23 -20.74 0.37
CA GLY A 384 -13.28 -20.89 -0.61
C GLY A 384 -12.76 -21.09 -2.03
N LEU A 385 -11.79 -20.29 -2.45
CA LEU A 385 -11.14 -20.44 -3.76
C LEU A 385 -10.49 -21.81 -3.91
N ASN A 386 -9.76 -22.29 -2.89
CA ASN A 386 -9.09 -23.57 -2.92
C ASN A 386 -10.11 -24.74 -2.96
N ALA A 387 -11.21 -24.65 -2.22
CA ALA A 387 -12.26 -25.65 -2.25
C ALA A 387 -12.89 -25.75 -3.65
N LEU A 388 -13.17 -24.60 -4.30
CA LEU A 388 -13.70 -24.61 -5.66
C LEU A 388 -12.66 -25.17 -6.66
N ARG A 389 -11.38 -24.83 -6.51
CA ARG A 389 -10.32 -25.42 -7.34
C ARG A 389 -10.32 -26.95 -7.23
N SER A 390 -10.31 -27.51 -6.02
CA SER A 390 -10.30 -28.97 -5.83
C SER A 390 -11.49 -29.63 -6.49
N VAL A 391 -12.67 -29.00 -6.47
CA VAL A 391 -13.86 -29.52 -7.16
C VAL A 391 -13.68 -29.46 -8.68
N VAL A 392 -13.17 -28.34 -9.20
CA VAL A 392 -12.88 -28.21 -10.65
C VAL A 392 -11.81 -29.20 -11.08
N GLU A 393 -10.72 -29.33 -10.29
CA GLU A 393 -9.64 -30.30 -10.54
C GLU A 393 -10.18 -31.74 -10.62
N ALA A 394 -11.12 -32.12 -9.75
CA ALA A 394 -11.74 -33.45 -9.78
C ALA A 394 -12.54 -33.72 -11.07
N HIS A 395 -13.00 -32.69 -11.76
CA HIS A 395 -13.72 -32.80 -13.05
C HIS A 395 -12.80 -32.57 -14.25
N TYR A 396 -11.58 -32.09 -14.02
CA TYR A 396 -10.67 -31.66 -15.08
C TYR A 396 -9.90 -32.83 -15.73
N ASP A 397 -9.71 -33.91 -15.00
CA ASP A 397 -9.02 -35.15 -15.41
C ASP A 397 -7.70 -34.93 -16.19
N ASN A 398 -6.96 -33.85 -15.84
CA ASN A 398 -5.72 -33.40 -16.49
C ASN A 398 -5.83 -33.10 -18.00
N ASP A 399 -7.00 -32.83 -18.55
CA ASP A 399 -7.19 -32.42 -19.92
C ASP A 399 -6.77 -30.98 -20.16
N PRO A 400 -5.64 -30.68 -20.85
CA PRO A 400 -5.20 -29.30 -21.10
C PRO A 400 -6.15 -28.50 -21.99
N ASP A 401 -7.07 -29.18 -22.67
CA ASP A 401 -8.10 -28.57 -23.52
C ASP A 401 -9.43 -28.34 -22.82
N ALA A 402 -9.55 -28.73 -21.56
CA ALA A 402 -10.77 -28.54 -20.79
C ALA A 402 -11.22 -27.07 -20.81
N ARG A 403 -12.52 -26.89 -21.02
CA ARG A 403 -13.17 -25.57 -21.00
C ARG A 403 -13.89 -25.39 -19.68
N ILE A 404 -13.67 -24.26 -19.02
CA ILE A 404 -14.44 -23.89 -17.84
C ILE A 404 -15.41 -22.76 -18.23
N VAL A 405 -16.68 -22.97 -17.92
CA VAL A 405 -17.74 -22.00 -18.18
C VAL A 405 -18.39 -21.59 -16.87
N PHE A 406 -18.22 -20.34 -16.48
CA PHE A 406 -18.97 -19.78 -15.35
C PHE A 406 -20.38 -19.38 -15.79
N ALA A 407 -21.38 -20.09 -15.30
CA ALA A 407 -22.77 -19.76 -15.57
C ALA A 407 -23.27 -18.75 -14.52
N ILE A 408 -23.53 -17.53 -14.98
CA ILE A 408 -24.03 -16.43 -14.16
C ILE A 408 -25.54 -16.29 -14.45
N PRO A 409 -26.40 -16.44 -13.44
CA PRO A 409 -27.85 -16.45 -13.65
C PRO A 409 -28.43 -15.10 -14.09
N HIS A 410 -27.70 -14.01 -13.88
CA HIS A 410 -28.14 -12.66 -14.22
C HIS A 410 -27.62 -12.21 -15.60
N LEU A 411 -28.52 -11.63 -16.44
CA LEU A 411 -28.12 -11.03 -17.73
C LEU A 411 -27.12 -9.87 -17.54
N LYS A 412 -27.27 -9.11 -16.45
CA LYS A 412 -26.34 -8.06 -16.05
C LYS A 412 -25.68 -8.47 -14.73
N PRO A 413 -24.51 -9.08 -14.79
CA PRO A 413 -23.80 -9.52 -13.59
C PRO A 413 -23.51 -8.34 -12.66
N SER A 414 -23.68 -8.56 -11.36
CA SER A 414 -23.23 -7.64 -10.32
C SER A 414 -21.70 -7.50 -10.33
N ALA A 415 -21.18 -6.48 -9.67
CA ALA A 415 -19.74 -6.33 -9.51
C ALA A 415 -19.13 -7.53 -8.78
N ALA A 416 -19.82 -8.07 -7.77
CA ALA A 416 -19.35 -9.22 -6.99
C ALA A 416 -19.29 -10.50 -7.83
N GLU A 417 -20.28 -10.76 -8.69
CA GLU A 417 -20.27 -11.92 -9.59
C GLU A 417 -19.10 -11.84 -10.58
N ARG A 418 -18.87 -10.66 -11.17
CA ARG A 418 -17.73 -10.44 -12.07
C ARG A 418 -16.39 -10.63 -11.36
N GLN A 419 -16.25 -10.10 -10.15
CA GLN A 419 -15.02 -10.25 -9.35
C GLN A 419 -14.78 -11.71 -8.98
N ALA A 420 -15.83 -12.46 -8.59
CA ALA A 420 -15.71 -13.88 -8.27
C ALA A 420 -15.23 -14.70 -9.47
N VAL A 421 -15.85 -14.50 -10.64
CA VAL A 421 -15.43 -15.16 -11.88
C VAL A 421 -13.99 -14.82 -12.22
N TRP A 422 -13.62 -13.57 -12.11
CA TRP A 422 -12.27 -13.11 -12.38
C TRP A 422 -11.24 -13.71 -11.39
N GLN A 423 -11.53 -13.66 -10.10
CA GLN A 423 -10.69 -14.24 -9.05
C GLN A 423 -10.44 -15.73 -9.29
N VAL A 424 -11.51 -16.49 -9.51
CA VAL A 424 -11.43 -17.94 -9.69
C VAL A 424 -10.80 -18.30 -11.03
N GLY A 425 -11.22 -17.67 -12.11
CA GLY A 425 -10.72 -17.93 -13.46
C GLY A 425 -9.21 -17.69 -13.56
N ASN A 426 -8.73 -16.58 -13.03
CA ASN A 426 -7.30 -16.27 -13.04
C ASN A 426 -6.48 -17.19 -12.12
N ALA A 427 -7.04 -17.58 -10.97
CA ALA A 427 -6.38 -18.53 -10.09
C ALA A 427 -6.25 -19.92 -10.75
N LEU A 428 -7.30 -20.42 -11.41
CA LEU A 428 -7.26 -21.67 -12.17
C LEU A 428 -6.24 -21.60 -13.31
N ALA A 429 -6.22 -20.49 -14.06
CA ALA A 429 -5.22 -20.29 -15.11
C ALA A 429 -3.79 -20.32 -14.59
N LYS A 430 -3.52 -19.64 -13.45
CA LYS A 430 -2.17 -19.55 -12.89
C LYS A 430 -1.70 -20.79 -12.15
N LEU A 431 -2.59 -21.44 -11.42
CA LEU A 431 -2.22 -22.52 -10.52
C LEU A 431 -2.39 -23.90 -11.18
N ASP A 432 -3.34 -24.01 -12.08
CA ASP A 432 -3.74 -25.28 -12.69
C ASP A 432 -3.52 -25.32 -14.22
N GLY A 433 -3.04 -24.23 -14.80
CA GLY A 433 -2.74 -24.14 -16.23
C GLY A 433 -3.98 -24.05 -17.14
N ILE A 434 -5.18 -23.91 -16.58
CA ILE A 434 -6.45 -23.91 -17.32
C ILE A 434 -6.65 -22.52 -17.95
N THR A 435 -6.43 -22.42 -19.28
CA THR A 435 -6.51 -21.14 -20.00
C THR A 435 -7.86 -20.89 -20.69
N LYS A 436 -8.64 -21.93 -20.92
CA LYS A 436 -9.93 -21.85 -21.63
C LYS A 436 -11.09 -21.61 -20.64
N VAL A 437 -11.11 -20.43 -20.04
CA VAL A 437 -12.14 -20.02 -19.09
C VAL A 437 -13.05 -19.00 -19.74
N SER A 438 -14.36 -19.15 -19.61
CA SER A 438 -15.37 -18.24 -20.16
C SER A 438 -16.50 -17.99 -19.16
N ALA A 439 -17.28 -16.94 -19.37
CA ALA A 439 -18.49 -16.66 -18.59
C ALA A 439 -19.71 -16.59 -19.51
N CYS A 440 -20.78 -17.22 -19.08
CA CYS A 440 -22.08 -17.14 -19.72
C CYS A 440 -23.04 -16.36 -18.81
N THR A 441 -23.43 -15.14 -19.22
CA THR A 441 -24.37 -14.30 -18.49
C THR A 441 -25.82 -14.63 -18.86
N GLY A 442 -26.72 -14.65 -17.89
CA GLY A 442 -28.11 -15.06 -18.07
C GLY A 442 -28.27 -16.59 -18.26
N CYS A 443 -27.20 -17.34 -18.06
CA CYS A 443 -27.23 -18.80 -18.20
C CYS A 443 -27.67 -19.43 -16.89
N ARG A 444 -28.82 -20.10 -16.93
CA ARG A 444 -29.34 -20.91 -15.83
C ARG A 444 -29.47 -22.34 -16.31
N LEU A 445 -28.40 -23.12 -16.18
CA LEU A 445 -28.29 -24.45 -16.78
C LEU A 445 -28.99 -25.52 -15.96
N ILE A 446 -29.18 -25.33 -14.65
CA ILE A 446 -29.86 -26.29 -13.78
C ILE A 446 -31.16 -25.68 -13.27
N ARG A 447 -32.31 -26.36 -13.51
CA ARG A 447 -33.55 -26.14 -12.79
C ARG A 447 -33.51 -26.92 -11.45
N SER A 448 -32.53 -26.61 -10.61
CA SER A 448 -32.57 -27.15 -9.24
C SER A 448 -33.54 -26.31 -8.41
N PRO A 449 -34.31 -26.91 -7.50
CA PRO A 449 -35.03 -26.15 -6.50
C PRO A 449 -33.99 -25.38 -5.69
N ILE A 450 -33.86 -24.08 -6.01
CA ILE A 450 -32.95 -23.20 -5.30
C ILE A 450 -33.53 -23.05 -3.91
N ASP A 451 -32.91 -23.72 -2.95
CA ASP A 451 -33.16 -23.41 -1.56
C ASP A 451 -32.56 -22.01 -1.28
N PRO A 452 -33.36 -20.97 -1.16
CA PRO A 452 -32.84 -19.61 -0.93
C PRO A 452 -32.09 -19.51 0.39
N ALA A 453 -32.28 -20.45 1.32
CA ALA A 453 -31.57 -20.53 2.59
C ALA A 453 -30.16 -21.14 2.45
N ARG A 454 -29.89 -21.86 1.37
CA ARG A 454 -28.61 -22.53 1.14
C ARG A 454 -28.15 -22.33 -0.31
N PRO A 455 -27.67 -21.14 -0.66
CA PRO A 455 -27.13 -20.89 -1.99
C PRO A 455 -25.90 -21.78 -2.22
N ARG A 456 -25.90 -22.57 -3.29
CA ARG A 456 -24.83 -23.50 -3.65
C ARG A 456 -24.19 -23.11 -4.97
N THR A 457 -22.89 -23.30 -5.07
CA THR A 457 -22.18 -23.39 -6.35
C THR A 457 -22.25 -24.82 -6.85
N TRP A 458 -22.61 -25.00 -8.11
CA TRP A 458 -22.68 -26.30 -8.75
C TRP A 458 -21.53 -26.41 -9.76
N VAL A 459 -20.83 -27.56 -9.75
CA VAL A 459 -19.83 -27.88 -10.76
C VAL A 459 -20.26 -29.20 -11.42
N PHE A 460 -20.28 -29.25 -12.73
CA PHE A 460 -20.68 -30.42 -13.50
C PHE A 460 -20.15 -30.37 -14.93
N ASP A 461 -20.02 -31.53 -15.56
CA ASP A 461 -19.63 -31.64 -16.96
C ASP A 461 -20.85 -31.45 -17.87
N PHE A 462 -20.67 -30.63 -18.89
CA PHE A 462 -21.71 -30.36 -19.88
C PHE A 462 -21.10 -30.15 -21.27
N HIS A 463 -21.37 -31.11 -22.20
CA HIS A 463 -20.87 -31.07 -23.56
C HIS A 463 -19.34 -30.81 -23.69
N GLY A 464 -18.53 -31.47 -22.88
CA GLY A 464 -17.08 -31.32 -22.89
C GLY A 464 -16.59 -29.99 -22.25
N ALA A 465 -17.43 -29.33 -21.47
CA ALA A 465 -17.04 -28.19 -20.66
C ALA A 465 -17.36 -28.43 -19.17
N ILE A 466 -16.49 -28.00 -18.30
CA ILE A 466 -16.76 -27.95 -16.85
C ILE A 466 -17.56 -26.68 -16.59
N VAL A 467 -18.79 -26.84 -16.15
CA VAL A 467 -19.67 -25.71 -15.84
C VAL A 467 -19.68 -25.43 -14.37
N VAL A 468 -19.36 -24.20 -14.01
CA VAL A 468 -19.42 -23.67 -12.65
C VAL A 468 -20.60 -22.72 -12.56
N GLN A 469 -21.70 -23.16 -11.97
CA GLN A 469 -22.89 -22.32 -11.80
C GLN A 469 -22.80 -21.57 -10.46
N LEU A 470 -22.75 -20.23 -10.52
CA LEU A 470 -22.72 -19.39 -9.34
C LEU A 470 -24.13 -19.23 -8.71
N PRO A 471 -24.24 -19.10 -7.39
CA PRO A 471 -25.52 -18.89 -6.74
C PRO A 471 -26.07 -17.47 -7.01
N PRO A 472 -27.41 -17.31 -7.13
CA PRO A 472 -28.02 -16.00 -7.37
C PRO A 472 -27.77 -14.95 -6.29
N SER A 473 -27.45 -15.40 -5.09
CA SER A 473 -27.18 -14.53 -3.94
C SER A 473 -25.77 -13.95 -3.89
N LEU A 474 -24.85 -14.41 -4.74
CA LEU A 474 -23.46 -13.94 -4.74
C LEU A 474 -23.37 -12.43 -4.96
N GLY A 475 -24.28 -11.87 -5.78
CA GLY A 475 -24.33 -10.44 -6.08
C GLY A 475 -24.73 -9.54 -4.92
N ARG A 476 -25.25 -10.09 -3.81
CA ARG A 476 -25.67 -9.31 -2.62
C ARG A 476 -24.63 -9.32 -1.50
N SER A 477 -23.76 -10.32 -1.44
CA SER A 477 -22.84 -10.53 -0.31
C SER A 477 -21.41 -10.14 -0.58
N GLY A 478 -20.99 -9.94 -1.82
CA GLY A 478 -19.59 -9.63 -2.20
C GLY A 478 -18.58 -10.61 -1.57
N LEU A 479 -17.45 -10.82 -2.18
CA LEU A 479 -16.32 -11.57 -1.60
C LEU A 479 -15.74 -10.93 -0.31
N HIS A 480 -16.19 -9.71 0.01
CA HIS A 480 -15.86 -8.98 1.24
C HIS A 480 -16.81 -9.27 2.40
N ALA A 481 -17.71 -10.20 2.25
CA ALA A 481 -18.63 -10.52 3.31
C ALA A 481 -17.88 -11.09 4.53
N LYS A 482 -18.19 -10.55 5.68
CA LYS A 482 -17.75 -10.94 7.02
C LYS A 482 -18.11 -12.39 7.40
N ALA A 483 -18.39 -13.25 6.47
CA ALA A 483 -18.87 -14.60 6.74
C ALA A 483 -18.15 -15.58 5.83
N GLU A 484 -18.05 -16.80 6.32
CA GLU A 484 -17.72 -17.98 5.56
C GLU A 484 -18.20 -17.88 4.11
N PRO A 485 -17.43 -18.36 3.13
CA PRO A 485 -17.86 -18.36 1.73
C PRO A 485 -19.16 -19.14 1.61
N ARG A 486 -20.28 -18.45 1.77
CA ARG A 486 -21.63 -19.05 1.79
C ARG A 486 -22.03 -19.68 0.45
N TRP A 487 -21.20 -19.51 -0.55
CA TRP A 487 -21.40 -20.00 -1.90
C TRP A 487 -20.67 -21.34 -2.19
N LEU A 488 -19.76 -21.75 -1.29
CA LEU A 488 -19.07 -23.02 -1.41
C LEU A 488 -19.69 -24.03 -0.44
N VAL A 489 -20.36 -25.01 -0.97
CA VAL A 489 -20.79 -26.19 -0.23
C VAL A 489 -19.93 -27.35 -0.72
N PRO A 490 -19.29 -28.13 0.18
CA PRO A 490 -18.69 -29.39 -0.22
C PRO A 490 -19.74 -30.19 -1.00
N LEU A 491 -19.35 -30.66 -2.17
CA LEU A 491 -20.13 -31.67 -2.87
C LEU A 491 -20.02 -32.93 -2.00
N GLY A 492 -21.09 -33.27 -1.31
CA GLY A 492 -21.26 -34.56 -0.65
C GLY A 492 -21.66 -35.61 -1.63
#